data_88e6e04f8c2d21a3d514fdc3c87d6130
#
_entry.id   88e6e04f8c2d21a3d514fdc3c87d6130
#
_cell.length_a   1.000
_cell.length_b   1.000
_cell.length_c   1.000
_cell.angle_alpha   90.00
_cell.angle_beta   90.00
_cell.angle_gamma   90.00
#
_symmetry.space_group_name_H-M   'P 1'
#
loop_
_entity.id
_entity.type
_entity.pdbx_description
1 polymer ?
#
loop_
_entity_poly.entity_id
_entity_poly.type
_entity_poly.pdbx_seq_one_letter_code
_entity_poly.pdbx_strand_id
1 'polypeptide(L)'
;DLHTAYRRQRQMCIRDSYSYTELIDAALTVPAFRSLINPDAPCFSNPTSMIQAIGHYCKKTNQPVPQSYGEITRCIFDSLALRYKQVFGYLQQMAPFPIEKLHIIGGGSRNNLLNQFTCNAVGVPVIAGPSEGTAIGNIMLQAKANGLVSDIAAMRQLISTSIETVSFEPQQAEEWEEAYKKYLAHYREDI
;
A
#
# COMPACT_ATOMS: atom_id res chain seq x y z
N ASP A 1 -16.31 4.72 10.28
CA ASP A 1 -16.69 4.05 9.03
C ASP A 1 -15.60 4.31 7.97
N LEU A 2 -14.69 3.33 7.83
CA LEU A 2 -13.52 3.37 6.93
C LEU A 2 -13.90 3.67 5.47
N HIS A 3 -15.06 3.22 5.01
CA HIS A 3 -15.57 3.51 3.66
C HIS A 3 -15.91 4.98 3.44
N THR A 4 -16.36 5.68 4.46
CA THR A 4 -16.72 7.09 4.36
C THR A 4 -15.47 7.98 4.37
N ALA A 5 -14.45 7.62 5.13
CA ALA A 5 -13.14 8.29 5.11
C ALA A 5 -12.45 8.11 3.75
N TYR A 6 -12.47 6.90 3.16
CA TYR A 6 -11.91 6.60 1.85
C TYR A 6 -12.65 7.35 0.71
N ARG A 7 -13.98 7.47 0.78
CA ARG A 7 -14.77 8.29 -0.18
C ARG A 7 -14.48 9.78 -0.05
N ARG A 8 -14.30 10.31 1.17
CA ARG A 8 -13.95 11.72 1.39
C ARG A 8 -12.52 12.04 0.92
N GLN A 9 -11.55 11.15 1.14
CA GLN A 9 -10.22 11.27 0.58
C GLN A 9 -10.25 11.30 -0.96
N ARG A 10 -11.02 10.43 -1.58
CA ARG A 10 -11.21 10.41 -3.04
C ARG A 10 -11.85 11.71 -3.55
N GLN A 11 -12.81 12.27 -2.85
CA GLN A 11 -13.45 13.55 -3.22
C GLN A 11 -12.55 14.76 -3.01
N MET A 12 -11.64 14.75 -2.03
CA MET A 12 -10.67 15.84 -1.82
C MET A 12 -9.55 15.85 -2.86
N CYS A 13 -9.10 14.67 -3.33
CA CYS A 13 -8.15 14.58 -4.45
C CYS A 13 -8.76 14.89 -5.82
N ILE A 14 -10.08 14.67 -5.99
CA ILE A 14 -10.80 14.85 -7.27
C ILE A 14 -11.20 16.31 -7.51
N ARG A 15 -11.20 17.17 -6.50
CA ARG A 15 -11.59 18.59 -6.69
C ARG A 15 -10.57 19.42 -7.45
N ASP A 16 -9.33 18.99 -7.55
CA ASP A 16 -8.29 19.63 -8.34
C ASP A 16 -7.80 18.68 -9.43
N SER A 17 -8.34 18.79 -10.60
CA SER A 17 -7.87 18.55 -11.98
C SER A 17 -6.84 17.46 -12.33
N TYR A 18 -6.37 16.59 -11.42
CA TYR A 18 -5.37 15.56 -11.72
C TYR A 18 -5.98 14.17 -11.75
N SER A 19 -5.74 13.43 -12.83
CA SER A 19 -6.02 12.00 -12.90
C SER A 19 -5.07 11.22 -12.01
N TYR A 20 -5.47 10.00 -11.64
CA TYR A 20 -4.62 9.11 -10.85
C TYR A 20 -3.29 8.79 -11.56
N THR A 21 -3.31 8.67 -12.89
CA THR A 21 -2.11 8.43 -13.71
C THR A 21 -1.15 9.62 -13.64
N GLU A 22 -1.66 10.85 -13.79
CA GLU A 22 -0.83 12.07 -13.69
C GLU A 22 -0.17 12.21 -12.31
N LEU A 23 -0.85 11.81 -11.23
CA LEU A 23 -0.27 11.80 -9.89
C LEU A 23 0.85 10.76 -9.74
N ILE A 24 0.68 9.58 -10.33
CA ILE A 24 1.71 8.53 -10.36
C ILE A 24 2.94 9.02 -11.16
N ASP A 25 2.72 9.55 -12.35
CA ASP A 25 3.79 10.04 -13.22
C ASP A 25 4.56 11.18 -12.53
N ALA A 26 3.85 12.13 -11.91
CA ALA A 26 4.47 13.21 -11.15
C ALA A 26 5.29 12.67 -9.94
N ALA A 27 4.82 11.64 -9.26
CA ALA A 27 5.55 11.03 -8.14
C ALA A 27 6.86 10.35 -8.59
N LEU A 28 6.93 9.88 -9.82
CA LEU A 28 8.14 9.27 -10.37
C LEU A 28 9.23 10.29 -10.75
N THR A 29 8.86 11.56 -10.95
CA THR A 29 9.79 12.62 -11.34
C THR A 29 10.48 13.31 -10.15
N VAL A 30 10.08 13.02 -8.93
CA VAL A 30 10.59 13.66 -7.71
C VAL A 30 11.48 12.72 -6.90
N PRO A 31 12.40 13.26 -6.07
CA PRO A 31 13.30 12.45 -5.25
C PRO A 31 12.53 11.54 -4.28
N ALA A 32 12.97 10.27 -4.19
CA ALA A 32 12.47 9.30 -3.25
C ALA A 32 12.82 9.65 -1.80
N PHE A 33 11.99 9.24 -0.85
CA PHE A 33 12.25 9.26 0.59
C PHE A 33 12.65 10.62 1.16
N ARG A 34 12.21 11.70 0.50
CA ARG A 34 12.50 13.07 0.93
C ARG A 34 11.74 13.45 2.21
N SER A 35 10.50 13.00 2.31
CA SER A 35 9.61 13.21 3.44
C SER A 35 8.85 11.93 3.73
N LEU A 36 8.85 11.49 4.98
CA LEU A 36 8.24 10.24 5.41
C LEU A 36 7.29 10.51 6.59
N ILE A 37 6.11 9.91 6.55
CA ILE A 37 5.08 10.07 7.57
C ILE A 37 4.70 8.70 8.16
N ASN A 38 4.17 8.69 9.39
CA ASN A 38 3.42 7.54 9.88
C ASN A 38 1.99 7.61 9.35
N PRO A 39 1.57 6.75 8.40
CA PRO A 39 0.22 6.82 7.84
C PRO A 39 -0.90 6.58 8.86
N ASP A 40 -0.59 5.94 9.98
CA ASP A 40 -1.54 5.61 11.05
C ASP A 40 -1.59 6.68 12.15
N ALA A 41 -0.85 7.78 12.01
CA ALA A 41 -0.85 8.85 13.00
C ALA A 41 -2.27 9.47 13.13
N PRO A 42 -2.71 9.83 14.35
CA PRO A 42 -4.05 10.37 14.61
C PRO A 42 -4.42 11.58 13.76
N CYS A 43 -3.45 12.43 13.40
CA CYS A 43 -3.67 13.59 12.55
C CYS A 43 -4.20 13.26 11.14
N PHE A 44 -4.07 12.01 10.68
CA PHE A 44 -4.55 11.56 9.37
C PHE A 44 -5.92 10.88 9.42
N SER A 45 -6.48 10.62 10.61
CA SER A 45 -7.76 9.91 10.74
C SER A 45 -8.95 10.68 10.16
N ASN A 46 -9.02 12.00 10.37
CA ASN A 46 -10.11 12.84 9.86
C ASN A 46 -9.69 14.32 9.69
N PRO A 47 -8.65 14.62 8.92
CA PRO A 47 -8.17 15.98 8.75
C PRO A 47 -9.13 16.80 7.87
N THR A 48 -9.23 18.10 8.13
CA THR A 48 -9.92 19.04 7.23
C THR A 48 -9.25 19.11 5.86
N SER A 49 -7.91 19.02 5.84
CA SER A 49 -7.08 18.95 4.63
C SER A 49 -5.94 17.98 4.86
N MET A 50 -5.87 16.91 4.07
CA MET A 50 -4.79 15.93 4.12
C MET A 50 -3.44 16.56 3.76
N ILE A 51 -3.41 17.46 2.79
CA ILE A 51 -2.18 18.17 2.38
C ILE A 51 -1.61 18.98 3.55
N GLN A 52 -2.47 19.69 4.28
CA GLN A 52 -2.04 20.45 5.45
C GLN A 52 -1.60 19.54 6.60
N ALA A 53 -2.27 18.41 6.81
CA ALA A 53 -1.89 17.43 7.83
C ALA A 53 -0.51 16.84 7.54
N ILE A 54 -0.22 16.46 6.30
CA ILE A 54 1.11 15.99 5.85
C ILE A 54 2.17 17.08 6.10
N GLY A 55 1.89 18.31 5.67
CA GLY A 55 2.81 19.43 5.90
C GLY A 55 3.08 19.71 7.38
N HIS A 56 2.05 19.60 8.22
CA HIS A 56 2.19 19.75 9.68
C HIS A 56 3.04 18.62 10.29
N TYR A 57 2.79 17.37 9.90
CA TYR A 57 3.57 16.22 10.34
C TYR A 57 5.05 16.39 9.97
N CYS A 58 5.35 16.74 8.73
CA CYS A 58 6.71 16.96 8.26
C CYS A 58 7.41 18.08 9.04
N LYS A 59 6.72 19.20 9.34
CA LYS A 59 7.25 20.28 10.18
C LYS A 59 7.57 19.81 11.58
N LYS A 60 6.67 19.08 12.24
CA LYS A 60 6.88 18.55 13.60
C LYS A 60 8.03 17.55 13.70
N THR A 61 8.30 16.84 12.62
CA THR A 61 9.39 15.85 12.54
C THR A 61 10.67 16.40 11.91
N ASN A 62 10.75 17.73 11.70
CA ASN A 62 11.91 18.41 11.10
C ASN A 62 12.30 17.87 9.71
N GLN A 63 11.29 17.52 8.89
CA GLN A 63 11.47 17.07 7.53
C GLN A 63 11.09 18.16 6.52
N PRO A 64 11.62 18.11 5.28
CA PRO A 64 11.13 18.97 4.19
C PRO A 64 9.63 18.80 3.99
N VAL A 65 8.91 19.90 3.82
CA VAL A 65 7.46 19.85 3.55
C VAL A 65 7.25 19.66 2.06
N PRO A 66 6.50 18.62 1.63
CA PRO A 66 6.16 18.46 0.22
C PRO A 66 5.38 19.65 -0.31
N GLN A 67 5.77 20.20 -1.48
CA GLN A 67 5.19 21.41 -2.07
C GLN A 67 4.37 21.11 -3.33
N SER A 68 4.77 20.11 -4.10
CA SER A 68 4.08 19.70 -5.32
C SER A 68 3.21 18.46 -5.11
N TYR A 69 2.24 18.25 -5.99
CA TYR A 69 1.41 17.03 -5.97
C TYR A 69 2.26 15.76 -6.14
N GLY A 70 3.32 15.81 -6.96
CA GLY A 70 4.26 14.72 -7.12
C GLY A 70 4.99 14.40 -5.80
N GLU A 71 5.50 15.41 -5.09
CA GLU A 71 6.15 15.23 -3.79
C GLU A 71 5.20 14.71 -2.73
N ILE A 72 3.93 15.18 -2.71
CA ILE A 72 2.91 14.70 -1.77
C ILE A 72 2.57 13.24 -2.06
N THR A 73 2.33 12.89 -3.32
CA THR A 73 2.02 11.52 -3.75
C THR A 73 3.19 10.59 -3.45
N ARG A 74 4.42 11.03 -3.73
CA ARG A 74 5.63 10.26 -3.42
C ARG A 74 5.80 10.03 -1.93
N CYS A 75 5.63 11.05 -1.11
CA CYS A 75 5.65 10.96 0.35
C CYS A 75 4.64 9.92 0.86
N ILE A 76 3.42 9.92 0.33
CA ILE A 76 2.37 8.95 0.70
C ILE A 76 2.79 7.53 0.31
N PHE A 77 3.23 7.30 -0.93
CA PHE A 77 3.55 5.96 -1.42
C PHE A 77 4.79 5.38 -0.75
N ASP A 78 5.85 6.16 -0.59
CA ASP A 78 7.06 5.75 0.14
C ASP A 78 6.70 5.38 1.58
N SER A 79 5.91 6.20 2.26
CA SER A 79 5.51 5.97 3.66
C SER A 79 4.61 4.75 3.82
N LEU A 80 3.64 4.53 2.91
CA LEU A 80 2.79 3.34 2.92
C LEU A 80 3.59 2.06 2.72
N ALA A 81 4.51 2.04 1.76
CA ALA A 81 5.36 0.88 1.50
C ALA A 81 6.25 0.56 2.71
N LEU A 82 6.82 1.58 3.36
CA LEU A 82 7.63 1.41 4.58
C LEU A 82 6.78 0.98 5.79
N ARG A 83 5.54 1.44 5.88
CA ARG A 83 4.61 0.95 6.90
C ARG A 83 4.27 -0.53 6.68
N TYR A 84 4.05 -0.93 5.42
CA TYR A 84 3.83 -2.36 5.10
C TYR A 84 5.06 -3.21 5.45
N LYS A 85 6.29 -2.72 5.22
CA LYS A 85 7.51 -3.37 5.69
C LYS A 85 7.52 -3.57 7.20
N GLN A 86 7.16 -2.56 7.97
CA GLN A 86 7.11 -2.64 9.43
C GLN A 86 6.11 -3.71 9.90
N VAL A 87 4.89 -3.70 9.36
CA VAL A 87 3.85 -4.69 9.69
C VAL A 87 4.25 -6.09 9.24
N PHE A 88 4.86 -6.20 8.05
CA PHE A 88 5.38 -7.46 7.54
C PHE A 88 6.45 -8.05 8.46
N GLY A 89 7.34 -7.21 9.01
CA GLY A 89 8.32 -7.61 10.01
C GLY A 89 7.69 -8.18 11.28
N TYR A 90 6.59 -7.60 11.76
CA TYR A 90 5.84 -8.16 12.90
C TYR A 90 5.21 -9.51 12.55
N LEU A 91 4.63 -9.65 11.36
CA LEU A 91 4.07 -10.93 10.90
C LEU A 91 5.14 -12.02 10.80
N GLN A 92 6.33 -11.70 10.31
CA GLN A 92 7.45 -12.65 10.24
C GLN A 92 7.89 -13.12 11.63
N GLN A 93 7.89 -12.25 12.65
CA GLN A 93 8.22 -12.61 14.02
C GLN A 93 7.14 -13.50 14.68
N MET A 94 5.89 -13.35 14.29
CA MET A 94 4.76 -14.12 14.82
C MET A 94 4.55 -15.45 14.09
N ALA A 95 4.95 -15.55 12.83
CA ALA A 95 4.76 -16.72 12.01
C ALA A 95 5.74 -17.85 12.42
N PRO A 96 5.27 -19.11 12.55
CA PRO A 96 6.14 -20.26 12.86
C PRO A 96 6.96 -20.75 11.65
N PHE A 97 6.86 -20.07 10.52
CA PHE A 97 7.55 -20.39 9.26
C PHE A 97 7.93 -19.07 8.53
N PRO A 98 8.94 -19.09 7.66
CA PRO A 98 9.30 -17.91 6.88
C PRO A 98 8.18 -17.54 5.90
N ILE A 99 7.86 -16.24 5.82
CA ILE A 99 6.92 -15.72 4.83
C ILE A 99 7.71 -15.40 3.56
N GLU A 100 7.56 -16.21 2.53
CA GLU A 100 8.36 -16.15 1.30
C GLU A 100 7.76 -15.21 0.23
N LYS A 101 6.49 -14.85 0.35
CA LYS A 101 5.80 -13.96 -0.61
C LYS A 101 4.63 -13.23 0.04
N LEU A 102 4.27 -12.09 -0.52
CA LEU A 102 3.13 -11.28 -0.08
C LEU A 102 2.08 -11.21 -1.20
N HIS A 103 0.82 -11.45 -0.85
CA HIS A 103 -0.30 -11.31 -1.78
C HIS A 103 -1.07 -10.02 -1.48
N ILE A 104 -1.25 -9.17 -2.50
CA ILE A 104 -2.08 -7.96 -2.43
C ILE A 104 -3.35 -8.21 -3.22
N ILE A 105 -4.49 -8.23 -2.53
CA ILE A 105 -5.82 -8.48 -3.13
C ILE A 105 -6.73 -7.27 -2.98
N GLY A 106 -7.81 -7.24 -3.77
CA GLY A 106 -8.78 -6.14 -3.76
C GLY A 106 -8.32 -4.95 -4.59
N GLY A 107 -8.97 -3.79 -4.42
CA GLY A 107 -8.73 -2.59 -5.24
C GLY A 107 -7.29 -2.09 -5.24
N GLY A 108 -6.54 -2.30 -4.14
CA GLY A 108 -5.13 -1.92 -4.03
C GLY A 108 -4.21 -2.66 -5.01
N SER A 109 -4.58 -3.87 -5.44
CA SER A 109 -3.80 -4.65 -6.41
C SER A 109 -3.65 -3.98 -7.77
N ARG A 110 -4.47 -2.98 -8.08
CA ARG A 110 -4.40 -2.21 -9.34
C ARG A 110 -3.34 -1.12 -9.35
N ASN A 111 -2.77 -0.78 -8.19
CA ASN A 111 -1.73 0.25 -8.10
C ASN A 111 -0.35 -0.37 -8.26
N ASN A 112 0.09 -0.55 -9.50
CA ASN A 112 1.37 -1.20 -9.81
C ASN A 112 2.58 -0.49 -9.18
N LEU A 113 2.57 0.85 -9.10
CA LEU A 113 3.67 1.59 -8.47
C LEU A 113 3.77 1.30 -6.98
N LEU A 114 2.66 1.38 -6.24
CA LEU A 114 2.66 1.06 -4.81
C LEU A 114 2.97 -0.41 -4.56
N ASN A 115 2.51 -1.32 -5.44
CA ASN A 115 2.82 -2.75 -5.34
C ASN A 115 4.32 -3.01 -5.52
N GLN A 116 4.97 -2.35 -6.49
CA GLN A 116 6.43 -2.44 -6.67
C GLN A 116 7.17 -1.83 -5.48
N PHE A 117 6.75 -0.65 -4.97
CA PHE A 117 7.35 -0.05 -3.78
C PHE A 117 7.20 -0.95 -2.54
N THR A 118 6.02 -1.56 -2.39
CA THR A 118 5.79 -2.54 -1.32
C THR A 118 6.73 -3.74 -1.45
N CYS A 119 6.87 -4.28 -2.66
CA CYS A 119 7.77 -5.39 -2.96
C CYS A 119 9.23 -5.04 -2.59
N ASN A 120 9.69 -3.87 -3.03
CA ASN A 120 11.03 -3.37 -2.74
C ASN A 120 11.25 -3.19 -1.22
N ALA A 121 10.25 -2.64 -0.52
CA ALA A 121 10.32 -2.40 0.90
C ALA A 121 10.34 -3.70 1.72
N VAL A 122 9.44 -4.64 1.45
CA VAL A 122 9.34 -5.90 2.22
C VAL A 122 10.47 -6.89 1.91
N GLY A 123 11.06 -6.81 0.70
CA GLY A 123 12.18 -7.65 0.30
C GLY A 123 11.81 -9.09 -0.08
N VAL A 124 10.51 -9.37 -0.29
CA VAL A 124 10.01 -10.65 -0.82
C VAL A 124 9.12 -10.40 -2.04
N PRO A 125 8.97 -11.37 -2.95
CA PRO A 125 8.07 -11.25 -4.10
C PRO A 125 6.64 -10.86 -3.70
N VAL A 126 6.03 -9.95 -4.47
CA VAL A 126 4.65 -9.52 -4.29
C VAL A 126 3.81 -9.99 -5.47
N ILE A 127 2.68 -10.62 -5.19
CA ILE A 127 1.70 -11.04 -6.19
C ILE A 127 0.44 -10.18 -6.00
N ALA A 128 0.12 -9.35 -6.98
CA ALA A 128 -1.03 -8.46 -6.95
C ALA A 128 -2.19 -9.03 -7.76
N GLY A 129 -3.35 -9.14 -7.15
CA GLY A 129 -4.59 -9.69 -7.69
C GLY A 129 -5.08 -10.91 -6.90
N PRO A 130 -6.34 -11.27 -7.08
CA PRO A 130 -7.39 -10.57 -7.86
C PRO A 130 -7.90 -9.27 -7.21
N SER A 131 -8.34 -8.33 -8.04
CA SER A 131 -8.93 -7.08 -7.55
C SER A 131 -10.29 -7.27 -6.85
N GLU A 132 -11.02 -8.31 -7.22
CA GLU A 132 -12.34 -8.66 -6.70
C GLU A 132 -12.32 -9.94 -5.84
N GLY A 133 -11.27 -10.10 -5.02
CA GLY A 133 -11.01 -11.30 -4.24
C GLY A 133 -12.17 -11.75 -3.34
N THR A 134 -12.89 -10.82 -2.73
CA THR A 134 -14.06 -11.13 -1.87
C THR A 134 -15.22 -11.72 -2.68
N ALA A 135 -15.53 -11.13 -3.84
CA ALA A 135 -16.60 -11.64 -4.70
C ALA A 135 -16.27 -13.03 -5.25
N ILE A 136 -15.02 -13.22 -5.68
CA ILE A 136 -14.52 -14.50 -6.17
C ILE A 136 -14.60 -15.57 -5.07
N GLY A 137 -14.11 -15.24 -3.86
CA GLY A 137 -14.19 -16.15 -2.72
C GLY A 137 -15.62 -16.58 -2.39
N ASN A 138 -16.56 -15.64 -2.42
CA ASN A 138 -17.99 -15.93 -2.19
C ASN A 138 -18.58 -16.86 -3.28
N ILE A 139 -18.31 -16.57 -4.56
CA ILE A 139 -18.75 -17.44 -5.68
C ILE A 139 -18.16 -18.84 -5.53
N MET A 140 -16.87 -18.96 -5.20
CA MET A 140 -16.22 -20.26 -5.03
C MET A 140 -16.77 -21.07 -3.85
N LEU A 141 -17.14 -20.42 -2.75
CA LEU A 141 -17.80 -21.09 -1.62
C LEU A 141 -19.19 -21.61 -2.01
N GLN A 142 -19.95 -20.85 -2.77
CA GLN A 142 -21.23 -21.29 -3.30
C GLN A 142 -21.09 -22.45 -4.30
N ALA A 143 -20.09 -22.39 -5.19
CA ALA A 143 -19.77 -23.48 -6.11
C ALA A 143 -19.41 -24.77 -5.35
N LYS A 144 -18.64 -24.67 -4.27
CA LYS A 144 -18.33 -25.81 -3.39
C LYS A 144 -19.58 -26.36 -2.70
N ALA A 145 -20.44 -25.50 -2.18
CA ALA A 145 -21.69 -25.90 -1.53
C ALA A 145 -22.63 -26.66 -2.48
N ASN A 146 -22.61 -26.34 -3.77
CA ASN A 146 -23.38 -27.02 -4.84
C ASN A 146 -22.64 -28.23 -5.45
N GLY A 147 -21.49 -28.62 -4.90
CA GLY A 147 -20.75 -29.79 -5.39
C GLY A 147 -20.00 -29.60 -6.72
N LEU A 148 -19.91 -28.36 -7.21
CA LEU A 148 -19.18 -28.04 -8.46
C LEU A 148 -17.66 -28.01 -8.26
N VAL A 149 -17.19 -27.82 -7.01
CA VAL A 149 -15.79 -27.83 -6.63
C VAL A 149 -15.63 -28.67 -5.35
N SER A 150 -14.70 -29.59 -5.34
CA SER A 150 -14.55 -30.61 -4.27
C SER A 150 -14.11 -30.03 -2.93
N ASP A 151 -13.08 -29.20 -2.94
CA ASP A 151 -12.40 -28.72 -1.74
C ASP A 151 -11.69 -27.36 -1.96
N ILE A 152 -11.06 -26.86 -0.90
CA ILE A 152 -10.34 -25.57 -0.92
C ILE A 152 -9.13 -25.61 -1.88
N ALA A 153 -8.46 -26.75 -2.02
CA ALA A 153 -7.32 -26.88 -2.92
C ALA A 153 -7.75 -26.72 -4.38
N ALA A 154 -8.85 -27.40 -4.77
CA ALA A 154 -9.45 -27.27 -6.09
C ALA A 154 -9.98 -25.84 -6.36
N MET A 155 -10.55 -25.17 -5.34
CA MET A 155 -10.93 -23.74 -5.44
C MET A 155 -9.72 -22.87 -5.76
N ARG A 156 -8.62 -23.02 -5.01
CA ARG A 156 -7.38 -22.24 -5.20
C ARG A 156 -6.78 -22.50 -6.58
N GLN A 157 -6.75 -23.74 -7.01
CA GLN A 157 -6.25 -24.09 -8.34
C GLN A 157 -7.10 -23.44 -9.44
N LEU A 158 -8.43 -23.50 -9.34
CA LEU A 158 -9.32 -22.87 -10.31
C LEU A 158 -9.10 -21.35 -10.37
N ILE A 159 -8.98 -20.69 -9.21
CA ILE A 159 -8.69 -19.25 -9.13
C ILE A 159 -7.35 -18.94 -9.81
N SER A 160 -6.29 -19.70 -9.50
CA SER A 160 -4.94 -19.45 -10.02
C SER A 160 -4.82 -19.64 -11.54
N THR A 161 -5.67 -20.49 -12.12
CA THR A 161 -5.70 -20.74 -13.58
C THR A 161 -6.65 -19.82 -14.35
N SER A 162 -7.61 -19.21 -13.66
CA SER A 162 -8.66 -18.41 -14.29
C SER A 162 -8.47 -16.90 -14.14
N ILE A 163 -7.60 -16.46 -13.24
CA ILE A 163 -7.46 -15.05 -12.90
C ILE A 163 -5.99 -14.62 -13.06
N GLU A 164 -5.82 -13.61 -13.89
CA GLU A 164 -4.50 -13.00 -14.07
C GLU A 164 -4.06 -12.25 -12.82
N THR A 165 -2.81 -12.46 -12.43
CA THR A 165 -2.13 -11.73 -11.36
C THR A 165 -0.86 -11.11 -11.91
N VAL A 166 -0.41 -10.01 -11.29
CA VAL A 166 0.86 -9.35 -11.62
C VAL A 166 1.86 -9.67 -10.54
N SER A 167 3.04 -10.17 -10.93
CA SER A 167 4.14 -10.46 -10.00
C SER A 167 5.17 -9.35 -10.03
N PHE A 168 5.68 -8.98 -8.87
CA PHE A 168 6.73 -8.00 -8.66
C PHE A 168 7.88 -8.65 -7.92
N GLU A 169 9.11 -8.39 -8.37
CA GLU A 169 10.32 -8.83 -7.72
C GLU A 169 10.99 -7.65 -6.99
N PRO A 170 11.63 -7.89 -5.82
CA PRO A 170 12.31 -6.84 -5.06
C PRO A 170 13.45 -6.20 -5.85
N GLN A 171 13.53 -4.88 -5.78
CA GLN A 171 14.57 -4.06 -6.40
C GLN A 171 15.11 -3.07 -5.36
N GLN A 172 16.34 -2.57 -5.56
CA GLN A 172 16.92 -1.48 -4.76
C GLN A 172 16.90 -1.74 -3.23
N ALA A 173 17.19 -2.97 -2.81
CA ALA A 173 17.05 -3.42 -1.42
C ALA A 173 17.81 -2.52 -0.41
N GLU A 174 19.02 -2.10 -0.74
CA GLU A 174 19.84 -1.24 0.15
C GLU A 174 19.21 0.14 0.35
N GLU A 175 18.70 0.75 -0.72
CA GLU A 175 18.06 2.07 -0.69
C GLU A 175 16.78 2.04 0.18
N TRP A 176 15.97 0.99 0.04
CA TRP A 176 14.77 0.80 0.85
C TRP A 176 15.06 0.47 2.31
N GLU A 177 16.18 -0.20 2.60
CA GLU A 177 16.60 -0.46 3.97
C GLU A 177 17.08 0.83 4.67
N GLU A 178 17.82 1.68 3.96
CA GLU A 178 18.19 3.01 4.48
C GLU A 178 16.98 3.92 4.68
N ALA A 179 16.03 3.88 3.73
CA ALA A 179 14.78 4.60 3.86
C ALA A 179 13.95 4.13 5.06
N TYR A 180 13.97 2.82 5.36
CA TYR A 180 13.27 2.27 6.51
C TYR A 180 13.87 2.76 7.84
N LYS A 181 15.19 2.86 7.95
CA LYS A 181 15.85 3.45 9.12
C LYS A 181 15.43 4.92 9.31
N LYS A 182 15.38 5.69 8.21
CA LYS A 182 14.86 7.06 8.22
C LYS A 182 13.40 7.12 8.68
N TYR A 183 12.55 6.25 8.12
CA TYR A 183 11.15 6.16 8.48
C TYR A 183 10.97 5.93 9.99
N LEU A 184 11.68 4.98 10.57
CA LEU A 184 11.63 4.70 12.01
C LEU A 184 12.10 5.88 12.86
N ALA A 185 13.09 6.65 12.40
CA ALA A 185 13.55 7.86 13.10
C ALA A 185 12.50 8.97 13.14
N HIS A 186 11.63 9.04 12.13
CA HIS A 186 10.55 10.03 12.01
C HIS A 186 9.17 9.50 12.41
N TYR A 187 9.07 8.21 12.77
CA TYR A 187 7.83 7.60 13.19
C TYR A 187 7.32 8.22 14.50
N ARG A 188 6.09 8.70 14.48
CA ARG A 188 5.42 9.30 15.65
C ARG A 188 3.98 8.77 15.72
N GLU A 189 3.56 8.42 16.92
CA GLU A 189 2.20 7.93 17.22
C GLU A 189 1.34 9.02 17.90
N ASP A 190 1.95 10.10 18.31
CA ASP A 190 1.38 11.18 19.14
C ASP A 190 1.06 12.46 18.35
N ILE A 191 1.23 12.47 17.04
CA ILE A 191 0.99 13.64 16.17
C ILE A 191 -0.41 13.63 15.56
#